data_0a931e2030cabadcc55eacea9123b58e
#
_entry.id   0a931e2030cabadcc55eacea9123b58e
#
_cell.length_a   1.000
_cell.length_b   1.000
_cell.length_c   1.000
_cell.angle_alpha   90.00
_cell.angle_beta   90.00
_cell.angle_gamma   90.00
#
_symmetry.space_group_name_H-M   'P 1'
#
loop_
_entity.id
_entity.type
_entity.pdbx_description
1 polymer ?
#
loop_
_entity_poly.entity_id
_entity_poly.type
_entity_poly.pdbx_seq_one_letter_code
_entity_poly.pdbx_strand_id
1 'polypeptide(L)'
;AHMMGIPKPYDDVSRMHFIIHADHEAGNVSAHTGHLVASSLSDVYLSISAMVNGLAGPLHGLANQEVLRWLQDLMEKMNGEVPSPDILKKYVWDTLNSGQVIPGFGHAVLRKTDPRYMLQREFSLKNLREDPLFEVVSMLYDIVPPILKEQGKAKNPWPNVDAQSGVIQWHYGVKEYDFYTVLFGIGRSIGICANIIWDRALGYPLERPKSLTTAMLEDFAAGRPVVIED
;
A
#
# COMPACT_ATOMS: atom_id res chain seq x y z
N ALA A 1 -18.73 8.07 2.09
CA ALA A 1 -19.98 7.32 2.18
C ALA A 1 -21.14 8.04 1.50
N HIS A 2 -21.56 9.19 2.03
CA HIS A 2 -22.72 9.91 1.52
C HIS A 2 -22.61 10.25 0.01
N MET A 3 -21.49 10.81 -0.42
CA MET A 3 -21.26 11.16 -1.84
C MET A 3 -21.22 9.95 -2.77
N MET A 4 -20.94 8.76 -2.24
CA MET A 4 -20.91 7.50 -2.99
C MET A 4 -22.27 6.79 -2.97
N GLY A 5 -23.26 7.32 -2.26
CA GLY A 5 -24.57 6.68 -2.10
C GLY A 5 -24.55 5.36 -1.30
N ILE A 6 -23.45 5.07 -0.57
CA ILE A 6 -23.32 3.84 0.21
C ILE A 6 -23.89 4.08 1.61
N PRO A 7 -24.84 3.25 2.07
CA PRO A 7 -25.49 3.43 3.37
C PRO A 7 -24.54 3.10 4.53
N LYS A 8 -24.95 3.52 5.73
CA LYS A 8 -24.31 3.04 6.96
C LYS A 8 -24.31 1.49 7.01
N PRO A 9 -23.25 0.85 7.51
CA PRO A 9 -22.17 1.39 8.34
C PRO A 9 -20.89 1.81 7.58
N TYR A 10 -20.92 2.01 6.27
CA TYR A 10 -19.74 2.39 5.48
C TYR A 10 -19.09 3.72 5.92
N ASP A 11 -19.80 4.56 6.68
CA ASP A 11 -19.21 5.77 7.27
C ASP A 11 -17.97 5.45 8.15
N ASP A 12 -18.05 4.39 8.94
CA ASP A 12 -16.95 3.98 9.81
C ASP A 12 -15.79 3.39 9.01
N VAL A 13 -16.09 2.64 7.93
CA VAL A 13 -15.08 2.17 6.97
C VAL A 13 -14.35 3.35 6.34
N SER A 14 -15.09 4.37 5.87
CA SER A 14 -14.51 5.57 5.25
C SER A 14 -13.61 6.32 6.22
N ARG A 15 -14.05 6.52 7.47
CA ARG A 15 -13.24 7.18 8.51
C ARG A 15 -11.96 6.42 8.78
N MET A 16 -12.06 5.11 9.03
CA MET A 16 -10.90 4.25 9.24
C MET A 16 -9.95 4.33 8.05
N HIS A 17 -10.46 4.16 6.83
CA HIS A 17 -9.66 4.18 5.61
C HIS A 17 -8.89 5.50 5.45
N PHE A 18 -9.55 6.64 5.61
CA PHE A 18 -8.90 7.94 5.46
C PHE A 18 -7.87 8.21 6.56
N ILE A 19 -8.12 7.81 7.80
CA ILE A 19 -7.17 7.98 8.89
C ILE A 19 -5.89 7.18 8.64
N ILE A 20 -6.02 5.88 8.31
CA ILE A 20 -4.84 5.01 8.15
C ILE A 20 -4.06 5.25 6.87
N HIS A 21 -4.65 5.93 5.87
CA HIS A 21 -3.99 6.26 4.61
C HIS A 21 -3.53 7.72 4.53
N ALA A 22 -3.85 8.56 5.54
CA ALA A 22 -3.53 9.98 5.52
C ALA A 22 -2.04 10.25 5.36
N ASP A 23 -1.22 9.49 6.07
CA ASP A 23 0.24 9.62 6.01
C ASP A 23 0.94 8.27 6.14
N HIS A 24 2.10 8.14 5.53
CA HIS A 24 2.99 7.01 5.67
C HIS A 24 4.40 7.42 5.27
N GLU A 25 5.00 8.33 6.07
CA GLU A 25 6.31 8.97 5.87
C GLU A 25 6.49 9.68 4.51
N ALA A 26 7.54 10.48 4.39
CA ALA A 26 7.82 11.27 3.18
C ALA A 26 8.48 10.46 2.04
N GLY A 27 9.06 9.30 2.33
CA GLY A 27 9.88 8.52 1.38
C GLY A 27 9.09 7.67 0.38
N ASN A 28 7.78 7.51 0.54
CA ASN A 28 6.97 6.79 -0.44
C ASN A 28 6.71 7.64 -1.70
N VAL A 29 6.49 6.98 -2.85
CA VAL A 29 6.45 7.66 -4.16
C VAL A 29 5.46 8.82 -4.20
N SER A 30 4.24 8.63 -3.73
CA SER A 30 3.23 9.70 -3.77
C SER A 30 3.61 10.89 -2.88
N ALA A 31 4.04 10.64 -1.64
CA ALA A 31 4.46 11.70 -0.74
C ALA A 31 5.68 12.45 -1.28
N HIS A 32 6.72 11.72 -1.67
CA HIS A 32 7.94 12.31 -2.22
C HIS A 32 7.65 13.17 -3.46
N THR A 33 6.83 12.69 -4.40
CA THR A 33 6.47 13.45 -5.60
C THR A 33 5.68 14.71 -5.25
N GLY A 34 4.76 14.64 -4.30
CA GLY A 34 4.01 15.81 -3.82
C GLY A 34 4.92 16.86 -3.16
N HIS A 35 5.84 16.42 -2.30
CA HIS A 35 6.85 17.28 -1.67
C HIS A 35 7.80 17.92 -2.70
N LEU A 36 8.33 17.12 -3.63
CA LEU A 36 9.24 17.59 -4.66
C LEU A 36 8.63 18.77 -5.44
N VAL A 37 7.38 18.61 -5.90
CA VAL A 37 6.68 19.68 -6.63
C VAL A 37 6.39 20.87 -5.71
N ALA A 38 5.95 20.63 -4.47
CA ALA A 38 5.68 21.69 -3.49
C ALA A 38 6.92 22.51 -3.13
N SER A 39 8.12 21.89 -3.12
CA SER A 39 9.38 22.53 -2.78
C SER A 39 9.75 23.68 -3.75
N SER A 40 9.25 23.62 -4.97
CA SER A 40 9.39 24.69 -5.96
C SER A 40 8.41 25.86 -5.76
N LEU A 41 7.67 25.89 -4.65
CA LEU A 41 6.60 26.82 -4.31
C LEU A 41 5.39 26.74 -5.27
N SER A 42 5.24 25.63 -5.98
CA SER A 42 4.03 25.33 -6.75
C SER A 42 2.80 25.35 -5.85
N ASP A 43 1.63 25.67 -6.42
CA ASP A 43 0.40 25.65 -5.63
C ASP A 43 0.01 24.23 -5.19
N VAL A 44 -0.93 24.15 -4.24
CA VAL A 44 -1.36 22.89 -3.65
C VAL A 44 -2.02 21.96 -4.67
N TYR A 45 -2.71 22.48 -5.67
CA TYR A 45 -3.38 21.64 -6.68
C TYR A 45 -2.37 20.94 -7.58
N LEU A 46 -1.32 21.63 -8.00
CA LEU A 46 -0.22 21.03 -8.78
C LEU A 46 0.54 19.99 -7.96
N SER A 47 0.79 20.27 -6.69
CA SER A 47 1.48 19.36 -5.79
C SER A 47 0.65 18.09 -5.53
N ILE A 48 -0.65 18.21 -5.31
CA ILE A 48 -1.56 17.06 -5.14
C ILE A 48 -1.72 16.31 -6.48
N SER A 49 -1.79 17.01 -7.62
CA SER A 49 -1.81 16.35 -8.93
C SER A 49 -0.57 15.48 -9.15
N ALA A 50 0.61 15.98 -8.80
CA ALA A 50 1.86 15.22 -8.86
C ALA A 50 1.84 14.00 -7.91
N MET A 51 1.36 14.18 -6.68
CA MET A 51 1.17 13.11 -5.71
C MET A 51 0.28 12.00 -6.26
N VAL A 52 -0.88 12.34 -6.85
CA VAL A 52 -1.83 11.37 -7.42
C VAL A 52 -1.21 10.62 -8.60
N ASN A 53 -0.43 11.29 -9.45
CA ASN A 53 0.30 10.61 -10.52
C ASN A 53 1.31 9.59 -9.98
N GLY A 54 2.04 9.93 -8.92
CA GLY A 54 2.94 8.99 -8.24
C GLY A 54 2.18 7.83 -7.58
N LEU A 55 0.97 8.10 -7.05
CA LEU A 55 0.13 7.09 -6.41
C LEU A 55 -0.43 6.08 -7.40
N ALA A 56 -0.75 6.49 -8.62
CA ALA A 56 -1.42 5.65 -9.61
C ALA A 56 -0.53 4.54 -10.22
N GLY A 57 0.68 4.38 -9.74
CA GLY A 57 1.60 3.33 -10.20
C GLY A 57 1.24 1.94 -9.65
N PRO A 58 1.42 0.87 -10.45
CA PRO A 58 1.10 -0.51 -10.04
C PRO A 58 1.93 -1.01 -8.85
N LEU A 59 3.11 -0.45 -8.63
CA LEU A 59 3.97 -0.79 -7.48
C LEU A 59 3.67 0.07 -6.24
N HIS A 60 2.61 0.87 -6.24
CA HIS A 60 2.25 1.75 -5.14
C HIS A 60 0.75 1.71 -4.86
N GLY A 61 -0.07 2.61 -5.40
CA GLY A 61 -1.46 2.76 -5.02
C GLY A 61 -2.44 1.72 -5.57
N LEU A 62 -1.99 0.81 -6.45
CA LEU A 62 -2.82 -0.26 -7.00
C LEU A 62 -2.73 -1.58 -6.21
N ALA A 63 -1.90 -1.66 -5.19
CA ALA A 63 -1.60 -2.91 -4.50
C ALA A 63 -2.84 -3.60 -3.91
N ASN A 64 -3.76 -2.85 -3.32
CA ASN A 64 -5.00 -3.39 -2.75
C ASN A 64 -5.95 -4.00 -3.80
N GLN A 65 -5.95 -3.45 -5.01
CA GLN A 65 -6.73 -4.01 -6.13
C GLN A 65 -6.14 -5.35 -6.58
N GLU A 66 -4.82 -5.44 -6.65
CA GLU A 66 -4.13 -6.69 -7.00
C GLU A 66 -4.37 -7.79 -5.97
N VAL A 67 -4.38 -7.45 -4.68
CA VAL A 67 -4.78 -8.38 -3.61
C VAL A 67 -6.18 -8.92 -3.86
N LEU A 68 -7.14 -8.03 -4.10
CA LEU A 68 -8.53 -8.43 -4.28
C LEU A 68 -8.72 -9.30 -5.52
N ARG A 69 -8.07 -8.97 -6.66
CA ARG A 69 -8.09 -9.80 -7.88
C ARG A 69 -7.52 -11.19 -7.60
N TRP A 70 -6.36 -11.27 -6.96
CA TRP A 70 -5.71 -12.53 -6.61
C TRP A 70 -6.60 -13.42 -5.72
N LEU A 71 -7.31 -12.84 -4.76
CA LEU A 71 -8.27 -13.53 -3.91
C LEU A 71 -9.50 -13.99 -4.69
N GLN A 72 -10.02 -13.16 -5.58
CA GLN A 72 -11.19 -13.50 -6.40
C GLN A 72 -10.88 -14.60 -7.42
N ASP A 73 -9.69 -14.58 -8.03
CA ASP A 73 -9.21 -15.66 -8.89
C ASP A 73 -9.13 -17.00 -8.14
N LEU A 74 -8.71 -16.97 -6.88
CA LEU A 74 -8.75 -18.15 -6.03
C LEU A 74 -10.19 -18.61 -5.78
N MET A 75 -11.07 -17.70 -5.38
CA MET A 75 -12.48 -18.03 -5.10
C MET A 75 -13.22 -18.56 -6.35
N GLU A 76 -12.91 -18.02 -7.52
CA GLU A 76 -13.44 -18.54 -8.79
C GLU A 76 -13.00 -19.99 -9.03
N LYS A 77 -11.72 -20.31 -8.83
CA LYS A 77 -11.18 -21.67 -8.93
C LYS A 77 -11.81 -22.64 -7.92
N MET A 78 -12.31 -22.11 -6.81
CA MET A 78 -13.00 -22.87 -5.76
C MET A 78 -14.53 -22.85 -5.91
N ASN A 79 -15.08 -22.37 -7.04
CA ASN A 79 -16.51 -22.21 -7.29
C ASN A 79 -17.23 -21.40 -6.19
N GLY A 80 -16.55 -20.44 -5.59
CA GLY A 80 -17.07 -19.57 -4.51
C GLY A 80 -16.96 -20.16 -3.10
N GLU A 81 -16.46 -21.37 -2.95
CA GLU A 81 -16.25 -21.99 -1.64
C GLU A 81 -14.92 -21.55 -1.01
N VAL A 82 -14.91 -21.40 0.30
CA VAL A 82 -13.70 -21.08 1.06
C VAL A 82 -12.75 -22.28 1.02
N PRO A 83 -11.50 -22.12 0.52
CA PRO A 83 -10.57 -23.23 0.41
C PRO A 83 -10.09 -23.72 1.78
N SER A 84 -9.76 -25.01 1.87
CA SER A 84 -9.09 -25.53 3.06
C SER A 84 -7.69 -24.92 3.24
N PRO A 85 -7.12 -24.91 4.47
CA PRO A 85 -5.79 -24.40 4.69
C PRO A 85 -4.70 -25.04 3.82
N ASP A 86 -4.83 -26.31 3.47
CA ASP A 86 -3.84 -27.01 2.64
C ASP A 86 -3.94 -26.60 1.16
N ILE A 87 -5.14 -26.39 0.65
CA ILE A 87 -5.36 -25.82 -0.69
C ILE A 87 -4.79 -24.40 -0.73
N LEU A 88 -5.03 -23.61 0.30
CA LEU A 88 -4.52 -22.23 0.38
C LEU A 88 -3.00 -22.18 0.44
N LYS A 89 -2.34 -23.06 1.23
CA LYS A 89 -0.88 -23.20 1.24
C LYS A 89 -0.34 -23.55 -0.15
N LYS A 90 -0.97 -24.51 -0.83
CA LYS A 90 -0.58 -24.90 -2.19
C LYS A 90 -0.70 -23.71 -3.15
N TYR A 91 -1.79 -22.95 -3.09
CA TYR A 91 -2.01 -21.78 -3.95
C TYR A 91 -0.95 -20.69 -3.72
N VAL A 92 -0.56 -20.45 -2.46
CA VAL A 92 0.53 -19.54 -2.11
C VAL A 92 1.85 -20.00 -2.72
N TRP A 93 2.20 -21.29 -2.59
CA TRP A 93 3.41 -21.84 -3.20
C TRP A 93 3.37 -21.81 -4.73
N ASP A 94 2.24 -22.11 -5.34
CA ASP A 94 2.08 -22.05 -6.81
C ASP A 94 2.29 -20.61 -7.31
N THR A 95 1.78 -19.60 -6.60
CA THR A 95 2.02 -18.18 -6.90
C THR A 95 3.52 -17.85 -6.82
N LEU A 96 4.20 -18.25 -5.75
CA LEU A 96 5.65 -17.99 -5.60
C LEU A 96 6.50 -18.72 -6.64
N ASN A 97 6.15 -19.95 -6.98
CA ASN A 97 6.85 -20.77 -7.97
C ASN A 97 6.65 -20.27 -9.40
N SER A 98 5.56 -19.54 -9.69
CA SER A 98 5.37 -18.86 -10.97
C SER A 98 6.21 -17.56 -11.10
N GLY A 99 7.00 -17.23 -10.08
CA GLY A 99 7.83 -16.03 -10.05
C GLY A 99 7.09 -14.75 -9.59
N GLN A 100 5.84 -14.90 -9.15
CA GLN A 100 5.05 -13.80 -8.62
C GLN A 100 5.28 -13.63 -7.12
N VAL A 101 4.94 -12.45 -6.59
CA VAL A 101 4.89 -12.18 -5.15
C VAL A 101 3.49 -12.45 -4.62
N ILE A 102 3.38 -12.69 -3.32
CA ILE A 102 2.06 -12.73 -2.67
C ILE A 102 1.60 -11.30 -2.44
N PRO A 103 0.54 -10.84 -3.11
CA PRO A 103 0.08 -9.46 -2.98
C PRO A 103 -0.33 -9.13 -1.54
N GLY A 104 -0.04 -7.92 -1.08
CA GLY A 104 -0.37 -7.47 0.28
C GLY A 104 0.58 -7.99 1.37
N PHE A 105 1.61 -8.75 1.04
CA PHE A 105 2.63 -9.22 1.98
C PHE A 105 3.99 -8.63 1.66
N GLY A 106 4.71 -8.29 2.72
CA GLY A 106 6.00 -7.60 2.60
C GLY A 106 5.89 -6.09 2.74
N HIS A 107 7.01 -5.45 3.01
CA HIS A 107 7.11 -3.98 3.12
C HIS A 107 8.57 -3.53 3.01
N ALA A 108 8.80 -2.41 2.32
CA ALA A 108 10.15 -1.88 2.15
C ALA A 108 10.78 -1.44 3.49
N VAL A 109 10.00 -0.79 4.36
CA VAL A 109 10.45 -0.17 5.61
C VAL A 109 10.08 -1.01 6.84
N LEU A 110 8.82 -1.43 6.97
CA LEU A 110 8.35 -2.18 8.15
C LEU A 110 9.04 -3.55 8.28
N ARG A 111 9.24 -4.00 9.52
CA ARG A 111 9.84 -5.31 9.86
C ARG A 111 8.92 -6.17 10.74
N LYS A 112 7.71 -5.67 11.00
CA LYS A 112 6.61 -6.35 11.71
C LYS A 112 5.34 -6.17 10.92
N THR A 113 4.25 -6.81 11.35
CA THR A 113 2.91 -6.57 10.81
C THR A 113 2.58 -5.08 10.83
N ASP A 114 2.04 -4.60 9.72
CA ASP A 114 1.62 -3.21 9.59
C ASP A 114 0.51 -2.89 10.60
N PRO A 115 0.65 -1.87 11.46
CA PRO A 115 -0.37 -1.51 12.43
C PRO A 115 -1.70 -1.11 11.77
N ARG A 116 -1.66 -0.59 10.54
CA ARG A 116 -2.86 -0.26 9.76
C ARG A 116 -3.63 -1.51 9.37
N TYR A 117 -2.92 -2.58 8.99
CA TYR A 117 -3.53 -3.89 8.77
C TYR A 117 -4.18 -4.43 10.03
N MET A 118 -3.54 -4.31 11.19
CA MET A 118 -4.09 -4.79 12.46
C MET A 118 -5.39 -4.08 12.83
N LEU A 119 -5.48 -2.78 12.61
CA LEU A 119 -6.72 -2.02 12.82
C LEU A 119 -7.84 -2.49 11.89
N GLN A 120 -7.52 -2.69 10.61
CA GLN A 120 -8.48 -3.25 9.64
C GLN A 120 -8.93 -4.67 10.05
N ARG A 121 -7.99 -5.50 10.51
CA ARG A 121 -8.29 -6.86 10.96
C ARG A 121 -9.21 -6.87 12.17
N GLU A 122 -8.98 -6.02 13.16
CA GLU A 122 -9.87 -5.86 14.33
C GLU A 122 -11.29 -5.45 13.89
N PHE A 123 -11.38 -4.46 13.00
CA PHE A 123 -12.66 -4.04 12.43
C PHE A 123 -13.37 -5.20 11.72
N SER A 124 -12.66 -5.96 10.88
CA SER A 124 -13.24 -7.05 10.10
C SER A 124 -13.62 -8.25 10.94
N LEU A 125 -12.85 -8.59 11.95
CA LEU A 125 -13.21 -9.63 12.93
C LEU A 125 -14.53 -9.31 13.65
N LYS A 126 -14.87 -8.03 13.79
CA LYS A 126 -16.12 -7.60 14.39
C LYS A 126 -17.28 -7.58 13.41
N ASN A 127 -17.04 -7.20 12.15
CA ASN A 127 -18.11 -6.82 11.22
C ASN A 127 -18.23 -7.74 9.98
N LEU A 128 -17.18 -8.51 9.63
CA LEU A 128 -17.10 -9.29 8.38
C LEU A 128 -16.88 -10.78 8.62
N ARG A 129 -17.23 -11.33 9.77
CA ARG A 129 -16.93 -12.73 10.14
C ARG A 129 -17.50 -13.76 9.16
N GLU A 130 -18.62 -13.45 8.55
CA GLU A 130 -19.33 -14.35 7.61
C GLU A 130 -18.97 -14.06 6.14
N ASP A 131 -18.04 -13.16 5.88
CA ASP A 131 -17.58 -12.83 4.53
C ASP A 131 -16.54 -13.85 4.07
N PRO A 132 -16.79 -14.61 2.98
CA PRO A 132 -15.87 -15.66 2.51
C PRO A 132 -14.47 -15.13 2.14
N LEU A 133 -14.38 -13.92 1.56
CA LEU A 133 -13.09 -13.31 1.24
C LEU A 133 -12.32 -12.93 2.50
N PHE A 134 -13.02 -12.45 3.54
CA PHE A 134 -12.39 -12.14 4.80
C PHE A 134 -11.92 -13.41 5.53
N GLU A 135 -12.65 -14.51 5.44
CA GLU A 135 -12.23 -15.79 5.98
C GLU A 135 -10.90 -16.25 5.34
N VAL A 136 -10.79 -16.17 4.02
CA VAL A 136 -9.53 -16.46 3.30
C VAL A 136 -8.40 -15.54 3.77
N VAL A 137 -8.63 -14.22 3.84
CA VAL A 137 -7.62 -13.25 4.32
C VAL A 137 -7.19 -13.56 5.76
N SER A 138 -8.14 -13.96 6.60
CA SER A 138 -7.84 -14.31 8.00
C SER A 138 -6.93 -15.54 8.10
N MET A 139 -7.14 -16.56 7.24
CA MET A 139 -6.25 -17.73 7.16
C MET A 139 -4.87 -17.38 6.57
N LEU A 140 -4.82 -16.49 5.58
CA LEU A 140 -3.55 -16.05 4.97
C LEU A 140 -2.63 -15.37 5.99
N TYR A 141 -3.18 -14.70 7.00
CA TYR A 141 -2.40 -14.11 8.09
C TYR A 141 -1.48 -15.12 8.79
N ASP A 142 -1.95 -16.34 8.97
CA ASP A 142 -1.20 -17.41 9.62
C ASP A 142 -0.38 -18.26 8.63
N ILE A 143 -0.84 -18.39 7.39
CA ILE A 143 -0.25 -19.28 6.37
C ILE A 143 0.93 -18.62 5.66
N VAL A 144 0.81 -17.36 5.22
CA VAL A 144 1.80 -16.73 4.33
C VAL A 144 3.12 -16.43 5.04
N PRO A 145 3.17 -15.88 6.26
CA PRO A 145 4.44 -15.53 6.89
C PRO A 145 5.42 -16.70 7.09
N PRO A 146 5.00 -17.90 7.52
CA PRO A 146 5.87 -19.06 7.56
C PRO A 146 6.42 -19.45 6.18
N ILE A 147 5.58 -19.45 5.14
CA ILE A 147 5.98 -19.79 3.76
C ILE A 147 7.02 -18.79 3.23
N LEU A 148 6.81 -17.49 3.43
CA LEU A 148 7.77 -16.47 2.99
C LEU A 148 9.10 -16.55 3.76
N LYS A 149 9.09 -16.95 5.03
CA LYS A 149 10.31 -17.22 5.80
C LYS A 149 11.05 -18.44 5.26
N GLU A 150 10.32 -19.52 4.94
CA GLU A 150 10.88 -20.73 4.33
C GLU A 150 11.50 -20.44 2.95
N GLN A 151 10.82 -19.65 2.11
CA GLN A 151 11.35 -19.20 0.83
C GLN A 151 12.64 -18.35 0.97
N GLY A 152 12.79 -17.60 2.06
CA GLY A 152 14.00 -16.87 2.42
C GLY A 152 14.28 -15.58 1.63
N LYS A 153 13.39 -15.16 0.71
CA LYS A 153 13.59 -13.96 -0.13
C LYS A 153 12.99 -12.68 0.48
N ALA A 154 11.96 -12.80 1.30
CA ALA A 154 11.25 -11.66 1.87
C ALA A 154 11.93 -11.15 3.15
N LYS A 155 12.35 -9.88 3.17
CA LYS A 155 12.87 -9.21 4.38
C LYS A 155 11.79 -8.99 5.44
N ASN A 156 10.56 -8.80 5.01
CA ASN A 156 9.37 -8.70 5.84
C ASN A 156 8.29 -9.67 5.31
N PRO A 157 7.97 -10.76 6.02
CA PRO A 157 6.96 -11.72 5.56
C PRO A 157 5.53 -11.35 5.98
N TRP A 158 5.34 -10.27 6.74
CA TRP A 158 4.06 -9.91 7.33
C TRP A 158 3.16 -9.13 6.37
N PRO A 159 1.82 -9.18 6.58
CA PRO A 159 0.89 -8.41 5.77
C PRO A 159 1.05 -6.91 6.01
N ASN A 160 0.84 -6.14 4.96
CA ASN A 160 0.72 -4.69 4.96
C ASN A 160 -0.75 -4.25 4.84
N VAL A 161 -0.99 -2.95 4.82
CA VAL A 161 -2.34 -2.36 4.78
C VAL A 161 -3.19 -2.84 3.60
N ASP A 162 -2.56 -3.18 2.47
CA ASP A 162 -3.26 -3.56 1.24
C ASP A 162 -3.79 -4.99 1.27
N ALA A 163 -3.25 -5.85 2.16
CA ALA A 163 -3.67 -7.26 2.27
C ALA A 163 -5.17 -7.44 2.56
N GLN A 164 -5.84 -6.42 3.07
CA GLN A 164 -7.25 -6.51 3.48
C GLN A 164 -8.09 -5.31 3.03
N SER A 165 -7.49 -4.18 2.71
CA SER A 165 -8.24 -2.94 2.44
C SER A 165 -9.23 -3.08 1.30
N GLY A 166 -8.87 -3.77 0.21
CA GLY A 166 -9.76 -4.03 -0.92
C GLY A 166 -10.95 -4.93 -0.56
N VAL A 167 -10.73 -5.95 0.27
CA VAL A 167 -11.80 -6.86 0.72
C VAL A 167 -12.85 -6.11 1.54
N ILE A 168 -12.45 -5.21 2.42
CA ILE A 168 -13.38 -4.37 3.19
C ILE A 168 -14.22 -3.51 2.25
N GLN A 169 -13.59 -2.83 1.28
CA GLN A 169 -14.31 -2.00 0.31
C GLN A 169 -15.31 -2.83 -0.49
N TRP A 170 -14.88 -4.00 -0.97
CA TRP A 170 -15.72 -4.93 -1.72
C TRP A 170 -16.93 -5.41 -0.93
N HIS A 171 -16.75 -5.78 0.33
CA HIS A 171 -17.82 -6.21 1.23
C HIS A 171 -18.93 -5.16 1.33
N TYR A 172 -18.56 -3.91 1.49
CA TYR A 172 -19.50 -2.78 1.62
C TYR A 172 -20.02 -2.24 0.29
N GLY A 173 -19.78 -2.93 -0.83
CA GLY A 173 -20.40 -2.64 -2.11
C GLY A 173 -19.62 -1.68 -3.02
N VAL A 174 -18.39 -1.31 -2.68
CA VAL A 174 -17.49 -0.59 -3.60
C VAL A 174 -16.91 -1.60 -4.58
N LYS A 175 -17.52 -1.74 -5.75
CA LYS A 175 -17.16 -2.77 -6.74
C LYS A 175 -16.21 -2.26 -7.84
N GLU A 176 -16.02 -0.96 -7.92
CA GLU A 176 -15.16 -0.30 -8.91
C GLU A 176 -13.71 -0.30 -8.41
N TYR A 177 -12.89 -1.21 -8.90
CA TYR A 177 -11.49 -1.35 -8.48
C TYR A 177 -10.69 -0.05 -8.61
N ASP A 178 -10.81 0.65 -9.73
CA ASP A 178 -10.06 1.87 -9.98
C ASP A 178 -10.38 2.98 -8.98
N PHE A 179 -11.54 2.90 -8.35
CA PHE A 179 -11.95 3.85 -7.33
C PHE A 179 -11.19 3.68 -6.01
N TYR A 180 -10.57 2.51 -5.75
CA TYR A 180 -9.77 2.29 -4.54
C TYR A 180 -8.54 3.19 -4.49
N THR A 181 -7.89 3.41 -5.64
CA THR A 181 -6.79 4.37 -5.76
C THR A 181 -7.27 5.80 -5.55
N VAL A 182 -8.48 6.15 -5.99
CA VAL A 182 -9.09 7.46 -5.73
C VAL A 182 -9.32 7.65 -4.23
N LEU A 183 -9.89 6.65 -3.53
CA LEU A 183 -10.08 6.70 -2.08
C LEU A 183 -8.74 6.84 -1.35
N PHE A 184 -7.72 6.11 -1.78
CA PHE A 184 -6.38 6.25 -1.24
C PHE A 184 -5.85 7.67 -1.45
N GLY A 185 -5.96 8.23 -2.67
CA GLY A 185 -5.53 9.58 -3.00
C GLY A 185 -6.21 10.65 -2.16
N ILE A 186 -7.52 10.53 -1.92
CA ILE A 186 -8.26 11.43 -1.03
C ILE A 186 -7.69 11.38 0.39
N GLY A 187 -7.49 10.19 0.95
CA GLY A 187 -6.89 10.04 2.28
C GLY A 187 -5.49 10.65 2.34
N ARG A 188 -4.61 10.30 1.40
CA ARG A 188 -3.22 10.76 1.35
C ARG A 188 -3.10 12.27 1.17
N SER A 189 -4.05 12.92 0.48
CA SER A 189 -4.07 14.38 0.30
C SER A 189 -4.08 15.13 1.63
N ILE A 190 -4.69 14.59 2.67
CA ILE A 190 -4.74 15.21 4.00
C ILE A 190 -3.33 15.34 4.58
N GLY A 191 -2.56 14.25 4.60
CA GLY A 191 -1.19 14.24 5.11
C GLY A 191 -0.25 15.08 4.26
N ILE A 192 -0.35 15.00 2.93
CA ILE A 192 0.47 15.82 2.03
C ILE A 192 0.21 17.31 2.20
N CYS A 193 -1.04 17.73 2.32
CA CYS A 193 -1.35 19.14 2.63
C CYS A 193 -0.75 19.60 3.95
N ALA A 194 -0.81 18.77 5.00
CA ALA A 194 -0.18 19.06 6.27
C ALA A 194 1.35 19.21 6.14
N ASN A 195 1.99 18.30 5.42
CA ASN A 195 3.42 18.35 5.17
C ASN A 195 3.83 19.58 4.36
N ILE A 196 3.12 19.93 3.30
CA ILE A 196 3.38 21.15 2.52
C ILE A 196 3.29 22.41 3.40
N ILE A 197 2.33 22.47 4.32
CA ILE A 197 2.21 23.59 5.26
C ILE A 197 3.44 23.66 6.16
N TRP A 198 3.90 22.52 6.71
CA TRP A 198 5.08 22.46 7.55
C TRP A 198 6.34 22.86 6.79
N ASP A 199 6.57 22.35 5.60
CA ASP A 199 7.73 22.64 4.76
C ASP A 199 7.84 24.15 4.50
N ARG A 200 6.71 24.79 4.17
CA ARG A 200 6.66 26.24 3.95
C ARG A 200 6.85 27.06 5.24
N ALA A 201 6.25 26.60 6.34
CA ALA A 201 6.38 27.26 7.63
C ALA A 201 7.81 27.20 8.17
N LEU A 202 8.54 26.11 7.90
CA LEU A 202 9.92 25.92 8.30
C LEU A 202 10.94 26.51 7.29
N GLY A 203 10.47 26.95 6.11
CA GLY A 203 11.33 27.49 5.08
C GLY A 203 12.25 26.47 4.44
N TYR A 204 11.77 25.23 4.26
CA TYR A 204 12.55 24.19 3.59
C TYR A 204 12.94 24.62 2.17
N PRO A 205 14.19 24.35 1.76
CA PRO A 205 14.68 24.73 0.44
C PRO A 205 14.07 23.88 -0.66
N LEU A 206 14.26 24.33 -1.91
CA LEU A 206 13.96 23.53 -3.10
C LEU A 206 14.66 22.17 -3.02
N GLU A 207 13.88 21.11 -3.15
CA GLU A 207 14.39 19.73 -3.17
C GLU A 207 15.09 19.46 -4.50
N ARG A 208 16.39 19.29 -4.45
CA ARG A 208 17.22 19.06 -5.64
C ARG A 208 18.25 17.96 -5.36
N PRO A 209 18.11 16.78 -6.00
CA PRO A 209 19.14 15.76 -5.93
C PRO A 209 20.48 16.28 -6.47
N LYS A 210 21.57 15.89 -5.83
CA LYS A 210 22.91 16.22 -6.31
C LYS A 210 23.27 15.36 -7.52
N SER A 211 23.94 15.98 -8.51
CA SER A 211 24.47 15.25 -9.67
C SER A 211 25.82 14.63 -9.30
N LEU A 212 26.05 13.42 -9.79
CA LEU A 212 27.35 12.77 -9.71
C LEU A 212 28.18 13.12 -10.93
N THR A 213 29.48 13.36 -10.71
CA THR A 213 30.45 13.51 -11.81
C THR A 213 30.85 12.14 -12.36
N THR A 214 31.43 12.10 -13.56
CA THR A 214 31.97 10.87 -14.14
C THR A 214 33.03 10.24 -13.24
N ALA A 215 33.91 11.04 -12.63
CA ALA A 215 34.92 10.56 -11.69
C ALA A 215 34.30 9.89 -10.46
N MET A 216 33.22 10.47 -9.90
CA MET A 216 32.48 9.86 -8.78
C MET A 216 31.85 8.52 -9.15
N LEU A 217 31.33 8.40 -10.39
CA LEU A 217 30.78 7.14 -10.88
C LEU A 217 31.87 6.08 -11.11
N GLU A 218 33.04 6.49 -11.59
CA GLU A 218 34.22 5.62 -11.74
C GLU A 218 34.73 5.14 -10.35
N ASP A 219 34.74 6.03 -9.35
CA ASP A 219 35.07 5.66 -7.99
C ASP A 219 34.09 4.66 -7.40
N PHE A 220 32.78 4.90 -7.57
CA PHE A 220 31.74 3.96 -7.17
C PHE A 220 31.90 2.59 -7.83
N ALA A 221 32.11 2.56 -9.15
CA ALA A 221 32.32 1.31 -9.91
C ALA A 221 33.58 0.55 -9.48
N ALA A 222 34.61 1.27 -9.01
CA ALA A 222 35.86 0.72 -8.49
C ALA A 222 35.79 0.35 -6.99
N GLY A 223 34.63 0.49 -6.35
CA GLY A 223 34.46 0.24 -4.92
C GLY A 223 35.15 1.26 -4.01
N ARG A 224 35.52 2.43 -4.54
CA ARG A 224 36.13 3.52 -3.76
C ARG A 224 35.06 4.40 -3.11
N PRO A 225 35.36 5.05 -1.99
CA PRO A 225 34.43 5.98 -1.37
C PRO A 225 34.09 7.15 -2.31
N VAL A 226 32.79 7.43 -2.45
CA VAL A 226 32.29 8.58 -3.20
C VAL A 226 31.98 9.69 -2.21
N VAL A 227 32.66 10.82 -2.31
CA VAL A 227 32.41 12.01 -1.50
C VAL A 227 31.54 12.95 -2.30
N ILE A 228 30.33 13.22 -1.80
CA ILE A 228 29.43 14.21 -2.37
C ILE A 228 29.63 15.50 -1.58
N GLU A 229 30.32 16.45 -2.16
CA GLU A 229 30.52 17.77 -1.54
C GLU A 229 29.18 18.53 -1.46
N ASP A 230 28.98 19.27 -0.35
CA ASP A 230 27.75 20.03 -0.08
C ASP A 230 27.58 21.25 -0.99
#